data_4e66713f5438c48e0f44268374afbe50
#
_entry.id   4e66713f5438c48e0f44268374afbe50
#
_cell.length_a   1.000
_cell.length_b   1.000
_cell.length_c   1.000
_cell.angle_alpha   90.00
_cell.angle_beta   90.00
_cell.angle_gamma   90.00
#
_symmetry.space_group_name_H-M   'P 1'
#
loop_
_entity.id
_entity.type
_entity.pdbx_description
1 polymer ?
#
loop_
_entity_poly.entity_id
_entity_poly.type
_entity_poly.pdbx_seq_one_letter_code
_entity_poly.pdbx_strand_id
1 'polypeptide(L)'
;FAQDVPSLLPAILLELKQFRKKAKKDMAAATGYMKEVYNGKQLAYKVSMNSVYGFTGAGKGILPCVPIASTTTCRGRGMIEETKTYVEANFPGAKVRYGDTDSVMVEFDVGDRKGLEAIEYSWEIGERAAEECSALFKKPNNLELEKVYWPYFLYSKKRYAAKLWTKGKDDQMHMDYIDVKGLQLVRRDNTPHMRE
;
A
#
# COMPACT_ATOMS: atom_id res chain seq x y z
N PHE A 1 8.52 6.94 -23.78
CA PHE A 1 9.18 5.65 -24.08
C PHE A 1 8.36 4.92 -25.15
N ALA A 2 9.06 4.24 -26.08
CA ALA A 2 8.43 3.39 -27.08
C ALA A 2 7.60 2.29 -26.40
N GLN A 3 6.38 2.05 -26.89
CA GLN A 3 5.47 1.05 -26.32
C GLN A 3 5.40 -0.24 -27.17
N ASP A 4 5.93 -0.17 -28.37
CA ASP A 4 5.96 -1.21 -29.41
C ASP A 4 7.22 -2.09 -29.34
N VAL A 5 8.22 -1.69 -28.55
CA VAL A 5 9.47 -2.43 -28.38
C VAL A 5 9.48 -3.15 -27.03
N PRO A 6 9.65 -4.50 -27.01
CA PRO A 6 9.80 -5.24 -25.76
C PRO A 6 11.00 -4.74 -24.96
N SER A 7 10.82 -4.49 -23.68
CA SER A 7 11.86 -4.00 -22.77
C SER A 7 12.28 -5.07 -21.77
N LEU A 8 13.59 -5.17 -21.52
CA LEU A 8 14.18 -6.16 -20.62
C LEU A 8 13.75 -5.97 -19.15
N LEU A 9 13.74 -4.71 -18.65
CA LEU A 9 13.46 -4.44 -17.25
C LEU A 9 12.04 -4.86 -16.82
N PRO A 10 10.97 -4.56 -17.57
CA PRO A 10 9.64 -5.08 -17.25
C PRO A 10 9.56 -6.60 -17.23
N ALA A 11 10.26 -7.30 -18.15
CA ALA A 11 10.28 -8.77 -18.19
C ALA A 11 10.90 -9.35 -16.91
N ILE A 12 12.07 -8.84 -16.49
CA ILE A 12 12.74 -9.24 -15.25
C ILE A 12 11.85 -8.97 -14.02
N LEU A 13 11.22 -7.81 -13.96
CA LEU A 13 10.36 -7.45 -12.84
C LEU A 13 9.11 -8.34 -12.73
N LEU A 14 8.52 -8.71 -13.87
CA LEU A 14 7.39 -9.65 -13.92
C LEU A 14 7.80 -11.04 -13.43
N GLU A 15 8.96 -11.54 -13.85
CA GLU A 15 9.49 -12.83 -13.40
C GLU A 15 9.76 -12.83 -11.89
N LEU A 16 10.44 -11.82 -11.37
CA LEU A 16 10.67 -11.64 -9.93
C LEU A 16 9.36 -11.55 -9.12
N LYS A 17 8.34 -10.87 -9.68
CA LYS A 17 6.98 -10.81 -9.08
C LYS A 17 6.35 -12.20 -8.99
N GLN A 18 6.49 -13.02 -10.03
CA GLN A 18 5.98 -14.40 -10.04
C GLN A 18 6.70 -15.27 -9.00
N PHE A 19 8.03 -15.20 -8.94
CA PHE A 19 8.83 -15.93 -7.94
C PHE A 19 8.45 -15.52 -6.51
N ARG A 20 8.25 -14.23 -6.27
CA ARG A 20 7.78 -13.75 -4.96
C ARG A 20 6.39 -14.28 -4.62
N LYS A 21 5.44 -14.29 -5.58
CA LYS A 21 4.10 -14.83 -5.39
C LYS A 21 4.15 -16.32 -5.03
N LYS A 22 5.00 -17.10 -5.72
CA LYS A 22 5.23 -18.52 -5.41
C LYS A 22 5.81 -18.68 -4.01
N ALA A 23 6.86 -17.94 -3.65
CA ALA A 23 7.47 -18.01 -2.32
C ALA A 23 6.50 -17.66 -1.20
N LYS A 24 5.58 -16.69 -1.40
CA LYS A 24 4.51 -16.38 -0.44
C LYS A 24 3.50 -17.52 -0.29
N LYS A 25 3.15 -18.21 -1.39
CA LYS A 25 2.27 -19.38 -1.37
C LYS A 25 2.92 -20.54 -0.62
N ASP A 26 4.19 -20.81 -0.91
CA ASP A 26 4.97 -21.86 -0.24
C ASP A 26 5.12 -21.55 1.26
N MET A 27 5.33 -20.28 1.63
CA MET A 27 5.39 -19.82 3.02
C MET A 27 4.06 -20.05 3.76
N ALA A 28 2.92 -19.83 3.11
CA ALA A 28 1.61 -20.03 3.72
C ALA A 28 1.31 -21.52 3.98
N ALA A 29 1.85 -22.41 3.16
CA ALA A 29 1.72 -23.87 3.31
C ALA A 29 2.77 -24.48 4.27
N ALA A 30 3.86 -23.78 4.56
CA ALA A 30 4.96 -24.27 5.38
C ALA A 30 4.79 -23.95 6.86
N THR A 31 5.40 -24.77 7.72
CA THR A 31 5.46 -24.60 9.18
C THR A 31 6.90 -24.59 9.66
N GLY A 32 7.12 -24.12 10.88
CA GLY A 32 8.43 -24.12 11.54
C GLY A 32 9.53 -23.43 10.71
N TYR A 33 10.72 -23.99 10.70
CA TYR A 33 11.91 -23.44 10.06
C TYR A 33 11.69 -23.14 8.55
N MET A 34 10.98 -23.98 7.83
CA MET A 34 10.73 -23.79 6.40
C MET A 34 9.90 -22.53 6.11
N LYS A 35 9.01 -22.14 7.02
CA LYS A 35 8.26 -20.88 6.90
C LYS A 35 9.19 -19.67 6.93
N GLU A 36 10.19 -19.68 7.81
CA GLU A 36 11.21 -18.61 7.90
C GLU A 36 12.08 -18.56 6.65
N VAL A 37 12.47 -19.71 6.09
CA VAL A 37 13.23 -19.80 4.82
C VAL A 37 12.44 -19.16 3.67
N TYR A 38 11.16 -19.49 3.53
CA TYR A 38 10.32 -18.90 2.49
C TYR A 38 10.04 -17.42 2.73
N ASN A 39 9.95 -16.99 3.99
CA ASN A 39 9.86 -15.57 4.35
C ASN A 39 11.12 -14.81 3.90
N GLY A 40 12.31 -15.32 4.21
CA GLY A 40 13.57 -14.77 3.70
C GLY A 40 13.62 -14.69 2.17
N LYS A 41 13.19 -15.76 1.50
CA LYS A 41 13.16 -15.85 0.03
C LYS A 41 12.21 -14.81 -0.60
N GLN A 42 10.98 -14.66 -0.08
CA GLN A 42 10.06 -13.65 -0.60
C GLN A 42 10.55 -12.23 -0.36
N LEU A 43 11.24 -12.01 0.78
CA LEU A 43 11.84 -10.71 1.09
C LEU A 43 12.99 -10.38 0.16
N ALA A 44 13.86 -11.34 -0.15
CA ALA A 44 14.95 -11.18 -1.12
C ALA A 44 14.41 -10.74 -2.50
N TYR A 45 13.37 -11.39 -3.00
CA TYR A 45 12.72 -10.97 -4.26
C TYR A 45 12.14 -9.55 -4.17
N LYS A 46 11.53 -9.18 -3.03
CA LYS A 46 11.02 -7.81 -2.81
C LYS A 46 12.14 -6.78 -2.90
N VAL A 47 13.26 -7.04 -2.22
CA VAL A 47 14.42 -6.14 -2.23
C VAL A 47 15.00 -6.03 -3.63
N SER A 48 15.17 -7.16 -4.35
CA SER A 48 15.67 -7.16 -5.73
C SER A 48 14.80 -6.32 -6.68
N MET A 49 13.47 -6.46 -6.62
CA MET A 49 12.55 -5.65 -7.45
C MET A 49 12.67 -4.15 -7.14
N ASN A 50 12.76 -3.79 -5.85
CA ASN A 50 12.89 -2.40 -5.45
C ASN A 50 14.24 -1.81 -5.87
N SER A 51 15.30 -2.64 -5.85
CA SER A 51 16.65 -2.25 -6.27
C SER A 51 16.72 -1.91 -7.76
N VAL A 52 16.01 -2.63 -8.62
CA VAL A 52 15.96 -2.35 -10.06
C VAL A 52 15.52 -0.92 -10.32
N TYR A 53 14.44 -0.48 -9.67
CA TYR A 53 14.00 0.91 -9.74
C TYR A 53 15.01 1.87 -9.09
N GLY A 54 15.51 1.54 -7.89
CA GLY A 54 16.46 2.35 -7.15
C GLY A 54 17.74 2.65 -7.93
N PHE A 55 18.27 1.67 -8.66
CA PHE A 55 19.45 1.86 -9.51
C PHE A 55 19.24 2.85 -10.64
N THR A 56 18.05 2.90 -11.24
CA THR A 56 17.75 3.87 -12.30
C THR A 56 17.71 5.32 -11.78
N GLY A 57 17.34 5.52 -10.53
CA GLY A 57 17.26 6.84 -9.89
C GLY A 57 18.58 7.37 -9.33
N ALA A 58 19.58 6.51 -9.17
CA ALA A 58 20.88 6.87 -8.63
C ALA A 58 21.78 7.49 -9.72
N GLY A 59 21.90 8.81 -9.78
CA GLY A 59 22.65 9.51 -10.84
C GLY A 59 24.13 9.12 -10.98
N LYS A 60 24.75 8.58 -9.94
CA LYS A 60 26.11 8.03 -9.91
C LYS A 60 26.13 6.51 -9.74
N GLY A 61 25.03 5.83 -10.07
CA GLY A 61 24.90 4.38 -9.94
C GLY A 61 25.48 3.60 -11.13
N ILE A 62 25.32 2.28 -11.09
CA ILE A 62 25.81 1.37 -12.15
C ILE A 62 24.95 1.48 -13.42
N LEU A 63 23.64 1.76 -13.26
CA LEU A 63 22.65 1.85 -14.36
C LEU A 63 21.81 3.13 -14.22
N PRO A 64 22.40 4.33 -14.30
CA PRO A 64 21.63 5.56 -14.14
C PRO A 64 20.71 5.79 -15.33
N CYS A 65 19.43 5.94 -15.08
CA CYS A 65 18.43 6.35 -16.07
C CYS A 65 17.36 7.18 -15.39
N VAL A 66 17.71 8.41 -15.04
CA VAL A 66 16.81 9.36 -14.35
C VAL A 66 15.45 9.51 -15.05
N PRO A 67 15.34 9.50 -16.40
CA PRO A 67 14.03 9.54 -17.07
C PRO A 67 13.11 8.37 -16.67
N ILE A 68 13.61 7.15 -16.47
CA ILE A 68 12.81 6.01 -16.01
C ILE A 68 12.30 6.26 -14.59
N ALA A 69 13.19 6.64 -13.68
CA ALA A 69 12.83 6.92 -12.30
C ALA A 69 11.82 8.06 -12.18
N SER A 70 12.04 9.15 -12.91
CA SER A 70 11.14 10.31 -12.97
C SER A 70 9.75 9.95 -13.53
N THR A 71 9.71 9.16 -14.61
CA THR A 71 8.45 8.71 -15.20
C THR A 71 7.67 7.81 -14.25
N THR A 72 8.34 6.90 -13.54
CA THR A 72 7.70 6.01 -12.56
C THR A 72 7.04 6.82 -11.44
N THR A 73 7.74 7.80 -10.87
CA THR A 73 7.17 8.66 -9.81
C THR A 73 6.08 9.59 -10.33
N CYS A 74 6.22 10.10 -11.55
CA CYS A 74 5.21 10.93 -12.20
C CYS A 74 3.91 10.14 -12.43
N ARG A 75 4.00 8.92 -12.96
CA ARG A 75 2.85 8.04 -13.16
C ARG A 75 2.19 7.65 -11.82
N GLY A 76 2.99 7.36 -10.80
CA GLY A 76 2.47 7.09 -9.44
C GLY A 76 1.65 8.27 -8.91
N ARG A 77 2.14 9.50 -9.01
CA ARG A 77 1.38 10.69 -8.62
C ARG A 77 0.09 10.86 -9.43
N GLY A 78 0.15 10.63 -10.75
CA GLY A 78 -1.05 10.67 -11.61
C GLY A 78 -2.10 9.67 -11.17
N MET A 79 -1.72 8.43 -10.86
CA MET A 79 -2.64 7.39 -10.39
C MET A 79 -3.30 7.76 -9.06
N ILE A 80 -2.57 8.36 -8.12
CA ILE A 80 -3.13 8.85 -6.86
C ILE A 80 -4.15 9.98 -7.09
N GLU A 81 -3.84 10.91 -7.99
CA GLU A 81 -4.77 12.00 -8.35
C GLU A 81 -6.02 11.48 -9.07
N GLU A 82 -5.86 10.54 -9.99
CA GLU A 82 -6.97 9.84 -10.66
C GLU A 82 -7.86 9.12 -9.63
N THR A 83 -7.25 8.40 -8.68
CA THR A 83 -7.97 7.73 -7.58
C THR A 83 -8.78 8.73 -6.76
N LYS A 84 -8.15 9.84 -6.33
CA LYS A 84 -8.81 10.88 -5.55
C LYS A 84 -10.02 11.44 -6.30
N THR A 85 -9.80 11.86 -7.54
CA THR A 85 -10.86 12.46 -8.37
C THR A 85 -12.01 11.49 -8.58
N TYR A 86 -11.70 10.22 -8.87
CA TYR A 86 -12.71 9.19 -9.09
C TYR A 86 -13.54 8.92 -7.83
N VAL A 87 -12.88 8.71 -6.69
CA VAL A 87 -13.55 8.40 -5.42
C VAL A 87 -14.44 9.56 -4.97
N GLU A 88 -13.93 10.79 -5.01
CA GLU A 88 -14.72 11.97 -4.60
C GLU A 88 -15.91 12.27 -5.55
N ALA A 89 -15.82 11.84 -6.81
CA ALA A 89 -16.90 12.02 -7.79
C ALA A 89 -17.97 10.91 -7.74
N ASN A 90 -17.57 9.66 -7.49
CA ASN A 90 -18.45 8.49 -7.64
C ASN A 90 -18.99 7.92 -6.31
N PHE A 91 -18.39 8.29 -5.19
CA PHE A 91 -18.80 7.86 -3.86
C PHE A 91 -19.36 9.06 -3.07
N PRO A 92 -20.69 9.18 -2.94
CA PRO A 92 -21.32 10.33 -2.27
C PRO A 92 -20.79 10.50 -0.84
N GLY A 93 -20.40 11.73 -0.50
CA GLY A 93 -19.85 12.05 0.82
C GLY A 93 -18.42 11.60 1.05
N ALA A 94 -17.78 10.86 0.13
CA ALA A 94 -16.39 10.46 0.25
C ALA A 94 -15.44 11.66 0.15
N LYS A 95 -14.40 11.68 1.01
CA LYS A 95 -13.35 12.69 1.00
C LYS A 95 -11.99 12.04 1.19
N VAL A 96 -11.05 12.34 0.31
CA VAL A 96 -9.66 11.94 0.48
C VAL A 96 -8.99 12.88 1.47
N ARG A 97 -8.75 12.40 2.68
CA ARG A 97 -8.16 13.19 3.78
C ARG A 97 -6.65 13.25 3.73
N TYR A 98 -6.01 12.20 3.23
CA TYR A 98 -4.56 12.10 3.18
C TYR A 98 -4.12 11.13 2.08
N GLY A 99 -3.00 11.41 1.44
CA GLY A 99 -2.32 10.52 0.51
C GLY A 99 -0.81 10.50 0.80
N ASP A 100 -0.20 9.34 0.70
CA ASP A 100 1.25 9.18 0.89
C ASP A 100 1.82 8.21 -0.13
N THR A 101 2.60 8.73 -1.06
CA THR A 101 3.37 8.00 -2.08
C THR A 101 2.52 7.11 -2.98
N ASP A 102 1.95 6.02 -2.45
CA ASP A 102 1.22 4.96 -3.16
C ASP A 102 -0.10 4.58 -2.47
N SER A 103 -0.53 5.36 -1.49
CA SER A 103 -1.76 5.11 -0.75
C SER A 103 -2.63 6.35 -0.61
N VAL A 104 -3.92 6.14 -0.48
CA VAL A 104 -4.92 7.17 -0.16
C VAL A 104 -5.73 6.76 1.06
N MET A 105 -6.01 7.71 1.92
CA MET A 105 -6.90 7.54 3.07
C MET A 105 -8.20 8.27 2.79
N VAL A 106 -9.25 7.51 2.62
CA VAL A 106 -10.59 7.99 2.26
C VAL A 106 -11.49 7.91 3.48
N GLU A 107 -12.16 8.99 3.77
CA GLU A 107 -13.30 9.02 4.68
C GLU A 107 -14.55 8.83 3.84
N PHE A 108 -15.31 7.77 4.14
CA PHE A 108 -16.60 7.52 3.53
C PHE A 108 -17.72 8.00 4.46
N ASP A 109 -18.81 8.45 3.89
CA ASP A 109 -20.02 8.73 4.65
C ASP A 109 -20.68 7.40 5.06
N VAL A 110 -20.72 7.16 6.35
CA VAL A 110 -21.30 5.94 6.93
C VAL A 110 -22.77 6.14 7.35
N GLY A 111 -23.33 7.34 7.16
CA GLY A 111 -24.66 7.69 7.60
C GLY A 111 -24.82 7.55 9.13
N ASP A 112 -25.93 6.97 9.56
CA ASP A 112 -26.26 6.78 10.99
C ASP A 112 -25.57 5.55 11.62
N ARG A 113 -24.78 4.79 10.87
CA ARG A 113 -24.08 3.58 11.34
C ARG A 113 -23.06 3.92 12.42
N LYS A 114 -22.93 3.04 13.41
CA LYS A 114 -22.01 3.24 14.54
C LYS A 114 -21.23 1.95 14.87
N GLY A 115 -20.06 2.12 15.46
CA GLY A 115 -19.24 1.01 15.93
C GLY A 115 -18.83 0.04 14.82
N LEU A 116 -19.02 -1.25 15.03
CA LEU A 116 -18.62 -2.30 14.08
C LEU A 116 -19.38 -2.20 12.74
N GLU A 117 -20.64 -1.89 12.76
CA GLU A 117 -21.45 -1.74 11.53
C GLU A 117 -20.87 -0.66 10.59
N ALA A 118 -20.40 0.45 11.14
CA ALA A 118 -19.74 1.51 10.36
C ALA A 118 -18.39 1.03 9.79
N ILE A 119 -17.66 0.20 10.53
CA ILE A 119 -16.36 -0.35 10.10
C ILE A 119 -16.57 -1.37 8.98
N GLU A 120 -17.52 -2.28 9.12
CA GLU A 120 -17.89 -3.27 8.10
C GLU A 120 -18.34 -2.59 6.80
N TYR A 121 -19.22 -1.63 6.91
CA TYR A 121 -19.66 -0.82 5.75
C TYR A 121 -18.50 -0.08 5.09
N SER A 122 -17.59 0.49 5.89
CA SER A 122 -16.38 1.16 5.36
C SER A 122 -15.44 0.19 4.66
N TRP A 123 -15.38 -1.07 5.11
CA TRP A 123 -14.64 -2.12 4.45
C TRP A 123 -15.25 -2.47 3.09
N GLU A 124 -16.55 -2.76 3.04
CA GLU A 124 -17.26 -3.11 1.80
C GLU A 124 -17.17 -2.00 0.74
N ILE A 125 -17.43 -0.75 1.14
CA ILE A 125 -17.34 0.38 0.20
C ILE A 125 -15.89 0.64 -0.23
N GLY A 126 -14.92 0.38 0.65
CA GLY A 126 -13.50 0.47 0.36
C GLY A 126 -13.03 -0.60 -0.64
N GLU A 127 -13.49 -1.85 -0.52
CA GLU A 127 -13.22 -2.91 -1.50
C GLU A 127 -13.79 -2.55 -2.88
N ARG A 128 -15.05 -2.10 -2.93
CA ARG A 128 -15.66 -1.64 -4.18
C ARG A 128 -14.90 -0.47 -4.80
N ALA A 129 -14.50 0.52 -4.02
CA ALA A 129 -13.71 1.65 -4.50
C ALA A 129 -12.34 1.21 -5.04
N ALA A 130 -11.69 0.26 -4.38
CA ALA A 130 -10.41 -0.29 -4.81
C ALA A 130 -10.54 -1.06 -6.14
N GLU A 131 -11.60 -1.83 -6.32
CA GLU A 131 -11.88 -2.56 -7.56
C GLU A 131 -12.18 -1.61 -8.72
N GLU A 132 -13.08 -0.65 -8.53
CA GLU A 132 -13.45 0.34 -9.54
C GLU A 132 -12.24 1.20 -9.94
N CYS A 133 -11.43 1.69 -9.00
CA CYS A 133 -10.21 2.43 -9.29
C CYS A 133 -9.16 1.56 -10.00
N SER A 134 -9.05 0.28 -9.65
CA SER A 134 -8.13 -0.66 -10.33
C SER A 134 -8.46 -0.83 -11.82
N ALA A 135 -9.74 -0.71 -12.21
CA ALA A 135 -10.16 -0.78 -13.59
C ALA A 135 -9.68 0.43 -14.43
N LEU A 136 -9.39 1.57 -13.80
CA LEU A 136 -8.84 2.75 -14.46
C LEU A 136 -7.36 2.58 -14.82
N PHE A 137 -6.65 1.71 -14.14
CA PHE A 137 -5.21 1.60 -14.27
C PHE A 137 -4.78 0.61 -15.33
N LYS A 138 -3.72 0.97 -16.07
CA LYS A 138 -3.07 0.02 -16.97
C LYS A 138 -2.43 -1.10 -16.16
N LYS A 139 -2.81 -2.34 -16.45
CA LYS A 139 -2.19 -3.52 -15.83
C LYS A 139 -0.66 -3.53 -16.05
N PRO A 140 0.13 -3.97 -15.08
CA PRO A 140 -0.23 -4.76 -13.88
C PRO A 140 -0.54 -3.93 -12.62
N ASN A 141 -0.80 -2.63 -12.72
CA ASN A 141 -1.13 -1.79 -11.57
C ASN A 141 -2.56 -2.08 -11.11
N ASN A 142 -2.74 -2.13 -9.80
CA ASN A 142 -4.02 -2.28 -9.13
C ASN A 142 -3.98 -1.54 -7.80
N LEU A 143 -5.14 -1.17 -7.32
CA LEU A 143 -5.36 -0.66 -5.97
C LEU A 143 -5.99 -1.78 -5.13
N GLU A 144 -5.59 -1.89 -3.89
CA GLU A 144 -6.13 -2.86 -2.93
C GLU A 144 -6.54 -2.15 -1.65
N LEU A 145 -7.63 -2.58 -1.03
CA LEU A 145 -7.95 -2.17 0.32
C LEU A 145 -7.02 -2.90 1.29
N GLU A 146 -6.21 -2.19 2.03
CA GLU A 146 -5.30 -2.80 3.01
C GLU A 146 -5.95 -2.93 4.39
N LYS A 147 -6.68 -1.90 4.82
CA LYS A 147 -7.15 -1.76 6.19
C LYS A 147 -8.17 -0.65 6.34
N VAL A 148 -8.94 -0.71 7.41
CA VAL A 148 -9.81 0.37 7.87
C VAL A 148 -9.29 0.92 9.19
N TYR A 149 -9.34 2.23 9.35
CA TYR A 149 -8.97 2.91 10.58
C TYR A 149 -10.20 3.49 11.27
N TRP A 150 -10.39 3.13 12.54
CA TRP A 150 -11.43 3.71 13.39
C TRP A 150 -11.15 3.54 14.89
N PRO A 151 -11.00 4.67 15.65
CA PRO A 151 -10.87 6.04 15.17
C PRO A 151 -9.54 6.30 14.49
N TYR A 152 -9.47 7.39 13.68
CA TYR A 152 -8.29 7.86 12.99
C TYR A 152 -7.98 9.30 13.40
N PHE A 153 -6.78 9.52 13.90
CA PHE A 153 -6.27 10.84 14.27
C PHE A 153 -5.10 11.22 13.37
N LEU A 154 -5.31 12.21 12.52
CA LEU A 154 -4.30 12.75 11.62
C LEU A 154 -3.80 14.10 12.15
N TYR A 155 -2.58 14.11 12.67
CA TYR A 155 -1.95 15.34 13.15
C TYR A 155 -1.34 16.17 12.01
N SER A 156 -0.58 15.51 11.14
CA SER A 156 0.03 16.14 9.95
C SER A 156 0.49 15.05 8.96
N LYS A 157 1.06 15.49 7.81
CA LYS A 157 1.65 14.55 6.85
C LYS A 157 2.64 13.62 7.56
N LYS A 158 2.50 12.31 7.37
CA LYS A 158 3.32 11.25 7.97
C LYS A 158 3.28 11.17 9.51
N ARG A 159 2.29 11.81 10.16
CA ARG A 159 2.10 11.80 11.61
C ARG A 159 0.64 11.54 11.95
N TYR A 160 0.33 10.30 12.32
CA TYR A 160 -1.03 9.90 12.70
C TYR A 160 -1.03 8.74 13.69
N ALA A 161 -2.16 8.55 14.34
CA ALA A 161 -2.45 7.39 15.19
C ALA A 161 -3.87 6.90 14.89
N ALA A 162 -4.05 5.58 14.83
CA ALA A 162 -5.34 5.00 14.52
C ALA A 162 -5.47 3.58 15.07
N LYS A 163 -6.68 3.17 15.42
CA LYS A 163 -6.99 1.75 15.60
C LYS A 163 -7.17 1.10 14.23
N LEU A 164 -6.37 0.08 13.99
CA LEU A 164 -6.37 -0.65 12.72
C LEU A 164 -7.35 -1.82 12.82
N TRP A 165 -8.20 -1.94 11.80
CA TRP A 165 -9.16 -3.01 11.67
C TRP A 165 -8.90 -3.77 10.38
N THR A 166 -8.92 -5.09 10.46
CA THR A 166 -8.78 -6.01 9.33
C THR A 166 -9.87 -7.07 9.38
N LYS A 167 -10.15 -7.66 8.24
CA LYS A 167 -11.12 -8.74 8.10
C LYS A 167 -10.42 -10.07 8.34
N GLY A 168 -10.87 -10.82 9.33
CA GLY A 168 -10.31 -12.12 9.69
C GLY A 168 -10.71 -13.22 8.69
N LYS A 169 -10.20 -14.43 8.92
CA LYS A 169 -10.59 -15.60 8.12
C LYS A 169 -12.03 -16.06 8.37
N ASP A 170 -12.62 -15.63 9.45
CA ASP A 170 -14.00 -15.82 9.89
C ASP A 170 -14.97 -14.80 9.27
N ASP A 171 -14.49 -13.98 8.34
CA ASP A 171 -15.22 -12.90 7.68
C ASP A 171 -15.67 -11.77 8.62
N GLN A 172 -15.15 -11.74 9.86
CA GLN A 172 -15.46 -10.71 10.86
C GLN A 172 -14.37 -9.66 10.94
N MET A 173 -14.75 -8.43 11.34
CA MET A 173 -13.82 -7.33 11.57
C MET A 173 -13.15 -7.46 12.94
N HIS A 174 -11.83 -7.49 12.95
CA HIS A 174 -11.03 -7.53 14.16
C HIS A 174 -10.15 -6.30 14.28
N MET A 175 -10.07 -5.77 15.49
CA MET A 175 -9.10 -4.73 15.82
C MET A 175 -7.74 -5.40 16.09
N ASP A 176 -6.76 -5.11 15.23
CA ASP A 176 -5.42 -5.71 15.33
C ASP A 176 -4.56 -4.99 16.38
N TYR A 177 -4.25 -3.73 16.12
CA TYR A 177 -3.41 -2.92 16.99
C TYR A 177 -3.61 -1.42 16.73
N ILE A 178 -3.01 -0.59 17.58
CA ILE A 178 -2.94 0.86 17.35
C ILE A 178 -1.75 1.15 16.45
N ASP A 179 -2.02 1.53 15.21
CA ASP A 179 -0.99 1.92 14.24
C ASP A 179 -0.62 3.39 14.46
N VAL A 180 0.64 3.63 14.83
CA VAL A 180 1.18 4.97 15.08
C VAL A 180 2.32 5.23 14.12
N LYS A 181 2.23 6.34 13.38
CA LYS A 181 3.27 6.76 12.42
C LYS A 181 3.79 8.14 12.73
N GLY A 182 5.11 8.26 12.77
CA GLY A 182 5.83 9.54 12.82
C GLY A 182 5.62 10.39 14.08
N LEU A 183 4.82 9.95 15.05
CA LEU A 183 4.67 10.59 16.34
C LEU A 183 5.89 10.28 17.22
N GLN A 184 6.19 11.18 18.15
CA GLN A 184 7.39 11.06 19.00
C GLN A 184 7.42 9.76 19.83
N LEU A 185 6.25 9.25 20.22
CA LEU A 185 6.10 7.99 20.98
C LEU A 185 6.78 6.78 20.30
N VAL A 186 6.81 6.72 18.97
CA VAL A 186 7.37 5.59 18.22
C VAL A 186 8.71 5.88 17.56
N ARG A 187 9.19 7.12 17.65
CA ARG A 187 10.47 7.51 17.04
C ARG A 187 11.64 7.01 17.88
N ARG A 188 12.66 6.45 17.20
CA ARG A 188 13.85 5.89 17.85
C ARG A 188 14.85 6.95 18.33
N ASP A 189 14.70 8.19 17.86
CA ASP A 189 15.53 9.34 18.22
C ASP A 189 15.07 10.05 19.51
N ASN A 190 14.04 9.55 20.19
CA ASN A 190 13.56 10.05 21.46
C ASN A 190 14.09 9.23 22.64
N THR A 191 14.26 9.92 23.78
CA THR A 191 14.64 9.29 25.05
C THR A 191 13.50 8.39 25.57
N PRO A 192 13.81 7.38 26.42
CA PRO A 192 12.77 6.57 27.07
C PRO A 192 11.73 7.41 27.82
N HIS A 193 12.15 8.44 28.53
CA HIS A 193 11.28 9.36 29.28
C HIS A 193 10.24 10.08 28.39
N MET A 194 10.53 10.28 27.11
CA MET A 194 9.58 10.91 26.16
C MET A 194 8.54 9.93 25.64
N ARG A 195 8.67 8.62 25.96
CA ARG A 195 7.76 7.55 25.52
C ARG A 195 6.80 7.10 26.61
N GLU A 196 7.08 7.43 27.85
CA GLU A 196 6.21 7.26 29.02
C GLU A 196 5.19 8.41 29.13
#